data_ea20dc6618c9a5d06a3ca84417e11249
#
_entry.id   ea20dc6618c9a5d06a3ca84417e11249
#
_cell.length_a   1.000
_cell.length_b   1.000
_cell.length_c   1.000
_cell.angle_alpha   90.00
_cell.angle_beta   90.00
_cell.angle_gamma   90.00
#
_symmetry.space_group_name_H-M   'P 1'
#
loop_
_entity.id
_entity.type
_entity.pdbx_description
1 polymer ?
#
loop_
_entity_poly.entity_id
_entity_poly.type
_entity_poly.pdbx_seq_one_letter_code
_entity_poly.pdbx_strand_id
1 'polypeptide(L)'
;MSWLLEPFGYHYMLNAMWVSALVGGVCAFLSCYLMLKGWSLIGDALSHSIVPGVAGAYMLGLPFALGAFLSGGLAAGSMLFLQQRSRLKEDAIIGLIFSSFFGIGLFMVSLNPTSVNIQTIILGNILAIAPEDIIQQAAIGFISMAILLLKWKDLMVTFFDEHHARSIGLNTRGLKLLFFTLLAACTVAALQTVGAFLVICLVVTPGATAWLLTDRFPRLLAIAVAIGSLTSFFGAWLSYYLDGATGGIIVVAQTLLFLITFIFAPKHGLLASRRRAGEAAC
;
A
#
# COMPACT_ATOMS: atom_id res chain seq x y z
N MET A 1 31.81 -16.37 1.22
CA MET A 1 30.77 -16.09 0.22
C MET A 1 29.53 -17.00 0.35
N SER A 2 29.66 -18.23 0.87
CA SER A 2 28.54 -19.14 1.13
C SER A 2 27.48 -18.61 2.11
N TRP A 3 27.90 -17.87 3.13
CA TRP A 3 27.01 -17.31 4.16
C TRP A 3 25.97 -16.34 3.58
N LEU A 4 26.34 -15.45 2.66
CA LEU A 4 25.40 -14.48 2.05
C LEU A 4 24.34 -15.14 1.15
N LEU A 5 24.60 -16.35 0.66
CA LEU A 5 23.69 -17.11 -0.20
C LEU A 5 22.84 -18.12 0.57
N GLU A 6 23.06 -18.28 1.86
CA GLU A 6 22.36 -19.25 2.70
C GLU A 6 20.83 -19.10 2.68
N PRO A 7 20.23 -17.87 2.75
CA PRO A 7 18.79 -17.70 2.67
C PRO A 7 18.17 -18.19 1.35
N PHE A 8 18.93 -18.17 0.26
CA PHE A 8 18.46 -18.66 -1.04
C PHE A 8 18.35 -20.18 -1.13
N GLY A 9 18.91 -20.90 -0.18
CA GLY A 9 18.76 -22.36 -0.06
C GLY A 9 17.43 -22.80 0.53
N TYR A 10 16.68 -21.90 1.18
CA TYR A 10 15.42 -22.21 1.84
C TYR A 10 14.22 -21.78 1.01
N HIS A 11 13.35 -22.70 0.63
CA HIS A 11 12.16 -22.41 -0.17
C HIS A 11 11.23 -21.37 0.47
N TYR A 12 11.04 -21.42 1.78
CA TYR A 12 10.18 -20.44 2.48
C TYR A 12 10.76 -19.02 2.41
N MET A 13 12.08 -18.87 2.47
CA MET A 13 12.74 -17.56 2.34
C MET A 13 12.63 -17.02 0.92
N LEU A 14 12.84 -17.85 -0.09
CA LEU A 14 12.65 -17.46 -1.49
C LEU A 14 11.22 -16.99 -1.73
N ASN A 15 10.23 -17.72 -1.25
CA ASN A 15 8.83 -17.34 -1.37
C ASN A 15 8.57 -16.00 -0.66
N ALA A 16 9.05 -15.82 0.57
CA ALA A 16 8.92 -14.58 1.32
C ALA A 16 9.55 -13.39 0.59
N MET A 17 10.75 -13.53 0.03
CA MET A 17 11.46 -12.49 -0.71
C MET A 17 10.71 -12.09 -1.99
N TRP A 18 10.26 -13.06 -2.81
CA TRP A 18 9.55 -12.77 -4.05
C TRP A 18 8.14 -12.21 -3.82
N VAL A 19 7.41 -12.77 -2.86
CA VAL A 19 6.08 -12.25 -2.49
C VAL A 19 6.20 -10.82 -1.95
N SER A 20 7.16 -10.54 -1.07
CA SER A 20 7.42 -9.18 -0.57
C SER A 20 7.76 -8.22 -1.70
N ALA A 21 8.62 -8.63 -2.64
CA ALA A 21 9.01 -7.80 -3.78
C ALA A 21 7.82 -7.48 -4.69
N LEU A 22 6.97 -8.47 -4.96
CA LEU A 22 5.76 -8.28 -5.75
C LEU A 22 4.78 -7.32 -5.06
N VAL A 23 4.48 -7.57 -3.78
CA VAL A 23 3.61 -6.71 -2.97
C VAL A 23 4.18 -5.30 -2.92
N GLY A 24 5.47 -5.17 -2.61
CA GLY A 24 6.17 -3.89 -2.57
C GLY A 24 6.08 -3.12 -3.89
N GLY A 25 6.24 -3.79 -5.01
CA GLY A 25 6.12 -3.19 -6.34
C GLY A 25 4.71 -2.70 -6.67
N VAL A 26 3.68 -3.52 -6.43
CA VAL A 26 2.28 -3.15 -6.69
C VAL A 26 1.82 -2.02 -5.77
N CYS A 27 2.10 -2.13 -4.47
CA CYS A 27 1.76 -1.08 -3.50
C CYS A 27 2.49 0.23 -3.81
N ALA A 28 3.76 0.18 -4.23
CA ALA A 28 4.52 1.36 -4.64
C ALA A 28 3.95 2.02 -5.90
N PHE A 29 3.46 1.23 -6.86
CA PHE A 29 2.78 1.76 -8.04
C PHE A 29 1.51 2.54 -7.64
N LEU A 30 0.68 1.94 -6.79
CA LEU A 30 -0.54 2.58 -6.25
C LEU A 30 -0.20 3.83 -5.43
N SER A 31 0.88 3.78 -4.64
CA SER A 31 1.39 4.90 -3.83
C SER A 31 1.62 6.16 -4.64
N CYS A 32 2.10 6.05 -5.89
CA CYS A 32 2.35 7.21 -6.75
C CYS A 32 1.08 8.02 -7.03
N TYR A 33 -0.05 7.35 -7.24
CA TYR A 33 -1.33 8.02 -7.47
C TYR A 33 -1.90 8.61 -6.20
N LEU A 34 -1.72 7.94 -5.06
CA LEU A 34 -2.12 8.47 -3.76
C LEU A 34 -1.35 9.74 -3.40
N MET A 35 -0.03 9.76 -3.69
CA MET A 35 0.78 10.97 -3.53
C MET A 35 0.34 12.09 -4.46
N LEU A 36 -0.05 11.79 -5.71
CA LEU A 36 -0.53 12.79 -6.66
C LEU A 36 -1.79 13.53 -6.16
N LYS A 37 -2.65 12.83 -5.41
CA LYS A 37 -3.87 13.38 -4.80
C LYS A 37 -3.68 13.88 -3.37
N GLY A 38 -2.57 13.57 -2.71
CA GLY A 38 -2.36 13.85 -1.30
C GLY A 38 -3.14 12.91 -0.37
N TRP A 39 -3.50 11.73 -0.83
CA TRP A 39 -4.29 10.73 -0.08
C TRP A 39 -3.42 9.75 0.69
N SER A 40 -2.51 10.25 1.50
CA SER A 40 -1.55 9.42 2.25
C SER A 40 -2.22 8.49 3.28
N LEU A 41 -3.36 8.88 3.84
CA LEU A 41 -4.05 8.13 4.90
C LEU A 41 -4.98 7.01 4.38
N ILE A 42 -5.22 6.92 3.06
CA ILE A 42 -6.16 5.93 2.51
C ILE A 42 -5.70 4.49 2.71
N GLY A 43 -4.39 4.23 2.62
CA GLY A 43 -3.84 2.89 2.85
C GLY A 43 -4.09 2.41 4.27
N ASP A 44 -3.88 3.29 5.25
CA ASP A 44 -4.15 3.03 6.66
C ASP A 44 -5.65 2.81 6.90
N ALA A 45 -6.48 3.70 6.40
CA ALA A 45 -7.93 3.60 6.52
C ALA A 45 -8.49 2.30 5.94
N LEU A 46 -8.02 1.86 4.77
CA LEU A 46 -8.44 0.61 4.16
C LEU A 46 -7.97 -0.60 4.96
N SER A 47 -6.73 -0.60 5.43
CA SER A 47 -6.17 -1.71 6.22
C SER A 47 -6.98 -1.98 7.49
N HIS A 48 -7.46 -0.95 8.14
CA HIS A 48 -8.29 -1.08 9.35
C HIS A 48 -9.79 -1.28 9.05
N SER A 49 -10.28 -0.79 7.91
CA SER A 49 -11.68 -0.99 7.49
C SER A 49 -12.02 -2.44 7.11
N ILE A 50 -11.03 -3.31 7.04
CA ILE A 50 -11.20 -4.74 6.77
C ILE A 50 -11.70 -5.49 8.03
N VAL A 51 -11.44 -4.99 9.23
CA VAL A 51 -11.72 -5.67 10.50
C VAL A 51 -13.16 -6.16 10.63
N PRO A 52 -14.24 -5.37 10.34
CA PRO A 52 -15.59 -5.86 10.43
C PRO A 52 -15.89 -6.97 9.42
N GLY A 53 -15.26 -6.94 8.25
CA GLY A 53 -15.42 -7.99 7.24
C GLY A 53 -14.80 -9.31 7.67
N VAL A 54 -13.61 -9.27 8.26
CA VAL A 54 -12.94 -10.46 8.82
C VAL A 54 -13.75 -11.03 9.99
N ALA A 55 -14.22 -10.18 10.90
CA ALA A 55 -15.06 -10.59 12.01
C ALA A 55 -16.38 -11.22 11.53
N GLY A 56 -17.05 -10.60 10.56
CA GLY A 56 -18.28 -11.11 9.95
C GLY A 56 -18.06 -12.43 9.21
N ALA A 57 -16.99 -12.58 8.46
CA ALA A 57 -16.64 -13.84 7.77
C ALA A 57 -16.42 -14.97 8.78
N TYR A 58 -15.73 -14.68 9.90
CA TYR A 58 -15.55 -15.65 10.97
C TYR A 58 -16.89 -16.12 11.56
N MET A 59 -17.81 -15.18 11.85
CA MET A 59 -19.12 -15.49 12.40
C MET A 59 -20.00 -16.31 11.45
N LEU A 60 -19.83 -16.12 10.14
CA LEU A 60 -20.59 -16.81 9.09
C LEU A 60 -19.91 -18.07 8.56
N GLY A 61 -18.72 -18.41 9.02
CA GLY A 61 -17.92 -19.53 8.51
C GLY A 61 -17.44 -19.36 7.06
N LEU A 62 -17.31 -18.11 6.60
CA LEU A 62 -16.85 -17.77 5.25
C LEU A 62 -15.31 -17.56 5.21
N PRO A 63 -14.68 -17.67 4.03
CA PRO A 63 -13.27 -17.35 3.88
C PRO A 63 -12.97 -15.90 4.29
N PHE A 64 -11.94 -15.71 5.13
CA PHE A 64 -11.55 -14.38 5.63
C PHE A 64 -11.23 -13.39 4.51
N ALA A 65 -10.60 -13.85 3.42
CA ALA A 65 -10.30 -13.07 2.25
C ALA A 65 -11.53 -12.40 1.64
N LEU A 66 -12.63 -13.14 1.57
CA LEU A 66 -13.88 -12.67 0.98
C LEU A 66 -14.54 -11.59 1.87
N GLY A 67 -14.59 -11.82 3.20
CA GLY A 67 -15.09 -10.81 4.14
C GLY A 67 -14.25 -9.54 4.14
N ALA A 68 -12.93 -9.70 4.17
CA ALA A 68 -11.99 -8.59 4.10
C ALA A 68 -12.14 -7.76 2.80
N PHE A 69 -12.26 -8.43 1.65
CA PHE A 69 -12.44 -7.76 0.36
C PHE A 69 -13.78 -7.01 0.28
N LEU A 70 -14.86 -7.62 0.74
CA LEU A 70 -16.19 -6.97 0.76
C LEU A 70 -16.17 -5.74 1.67
N SER A 71 -15.62 -5.84 2.87
CA SER A 71 -15.54 -4.72 3.81
C SER A 71 -14.63 -3.59 3.29
N GLY A 72 -13.45 -3.92 2.79
CA GLY A 72 -12.54 -2.95 2.18
C GLY A 72 -13.15 -2.28 0.95
N GLY A 73 -13.84 -3.04 0.11
CA GLY A 73 -14.58 -2.54 -1.05
C GLY A 73 -15.75 -1.61 -0.66
N LEU A 74 -16.52 -1.97 0.37
CA LEU A 74 -17.57 -1.11 0.93
C LEU A 74 -16.99 0.18 1.53
N ALA A 75 -15.89 0.11 2.25
CA ALA A 75 -15.22 1.29 2.79
C ALA A 75 -14.74 2.21 1.67
N ALA A 76 -14.05 1.68 0.67
CA ALA A 76 -13.60 2.44 -0.49
C ALA A 76 -14.77 3.05 -1.27
N GLY A 77 -15.85 2.28 -1.50
CA GLY A 77 -17.06 2.76 -2.14
C GLY A 77 -17.76 3.87 -1.35
N SER A 78 -17.81 3.74 -0.02
CA SER A 78 -18.37 4.75 0.89
C SER A 78 -17.54 6.05 0.85
N MET A 79 -16.20 5.95 0.82
CA MET A 79 -15.33 7.11 0.65
C MET A 79 -15.62 7.84 -0.66
N LEU A 80 -15.68 7.11 -1.79
CA LEU A 80 -16.01 7.69 -3.09
C LEU A 80 -17.40 8.32 -3.12
N PHE A 81 -18.40 7.67 -2.52
CA PHE A 81 -19.78 8.19 -2.46
C PHE A 81 -19.85 9.49 -1.66
N LEU A 82 -19.23 9.54 -0.47
CA LEU A 82 -19.21 10.75 0.34
C LEU A 82 -18.43 11.88 -0.35
N GLN A 83 -17.32 11.59 -0.99
CA GLN A 83 -16.52 12.56 -1.73
C GLN A 83 -17.32 13.23 -2.87
N GLN A 84 -18.20 12.47 -3.54
CA GLN A 84 -19.04 13.01 -4.63
C GLN A 84 -20.24 13.82 -4.13
N ARG A 85 -20.73 13.55 -2.93
CA ARG A 85 -21.96 14.14 -2.37
C ARG A 85 -21.73 15.20 -1.31
N SER A 86 -20.57 15.24 -0.68
CA SER A 86 -20.24 16.21 0.37
C SER A 86 -19.16 17.18 -0.06
N ARG A 87 -19.11 18.32 0.59
CA ARG A 87 -18.02 19.33 0.46
C ARG A 87 -16.97 19.17 1.56
N LEU A 88 -16.95 18.01 2.20
CA LEU A 88 -15.98 17.72 3.26
C LEU A 88 -14.58 17.58 2.66
N LYS A 89 -13.58 17.92 3.45
CA LYS A 89 -12.18 17.65 3.10
C LYS A 89 -11.96 16.13 2.99
N GLU A 90 -11.14 15.72 2.06
CA GLU A 90 -10.87 14.30 1.77
C GLU A 90 -10.36 13.54 3.01
N ASP A 91 -9.46 14.16 3.79
CA ASP A 91 -8.95 13.57 5.04
C ASP A 91 -10.05 13.34 6.09
N ALA A 92 -11.04 14.24 6.18
CA ALA A 92 -12.16 14.08 7.09
C ALA A 92 -13.05 12.89 6.68
N ILE A 93 -13.26 12.67 5.37
CA ILE A 93 -14.01 11.52 4.85
C ILE A 93 -13.28 10.23 5.16
N ILE A 94 -11.96 10.20 4.92
CA ILE A 94 -11.11 9.04 5.19
C ILE A 94 -11.16 8.70 6.68
N GLY A 95 -10.95 9.70 7.55
CA GLY A 95 -10.99 9.53 9.00
C GLY A 95 -12.36 9.06 9.52
N LEU A 96 -13.46 9.57 8.97
CA LEU A 96 -14.82 9.17 9.34
C LEU A 96 -15.08 7.70 8.99
N ILE A 97 -14.78 7.30 7.75
CA ILE A 97 -14.98 5.91 7.29
C ILE A 97 -14.09 4.96 8.05
N PHE A 98 -12.79 5.31 8.23
CA PHE A 98 -11.87 4.55 9.06
C PHE A 98 -12.43 4.29 10.45
N SER A 99 -12.79 5.36 11.18
CA SER A 99 -13.28 5.26 12.56
C SER A 99 -14.57 4.46 12.66
N SER A 100 -15.49 4.63 11.70
CA SER A 100 -16.78 3.93 11.67
C SER A 100 -16.59 2.42 11.45
N PHE A 101 -15.83 2.04 10.42
CA PHE A 101 -15.59 0.63 10.11
C PHE A 101 -14.78 -0.06 11.22
N PHE A 102 -13.71 0.59 11.68
CA PHE A 102 -12.89 0.04 12.76
C PHE A 102 -13.69 -0.12 14.05
N GLY A 103 -14.51 0.88 14.41
CA GLY A 103 -15.39 0.81 15.56
C GLY A 103 -16.42 -0.32 15.47
N ILE A 104 -17.06 -0.51 14.30
CA ILE A 104 -17.97 -1.63 14.04
C ILE A 104 -17.22 -2.96 14.18
N GLY A 105 -16.01 -3.06 13.63
CA GLY A 105 -15.19 -4.26 13.72
C GLY A 105 -14.85 -4.63 15.17
N LEU A 106 -14.39 -3.66 15.97
CA LEU A 106 -14.12 -3.87 17.39
C LEU A 106 -15.37 -4.27 18.17
N PHE A 107 -16.51 -3.64 17.87
CA PHE A 107 -17.78 -4.00 18.48
C PHE A 107 -18.18 -5.46 18.17
N MET A 108 -18.06 -5.89 16.91
CA MET A 108 -18.34 -7.28 16.51
C MET A 108 -17.42 -8.29 17.22
N VAL A 109 -16.12 -7.99 17.31
CA VAL A 109 -15.14 -8.82 18.01
C VAL A 109 -15.42 -8.88 19.52
N SER A 110 -15.91 -7.78 20.13
CA SER A 110 -16.25 -7.75 21.56
C SER A 110 -17.48 -8.59 21.92
N LEU A 111 -18.44 -8.69 20.99
CA LEU A 111 -19.63 -9.52 21.17
C LEU A 111 -19.33 -11.02 21.07
N ASN A 112 -18.38 -11.39 20.24
CA ASN A 112 -17.94 -12.75 20.06
C ASN A 112 -16.41 -12.80 20.19
N PRO A 113 -15.88 -13.03 21.41
CA PRO A 113 -14.45 -13.16 21.63
C PRO A 113 -13.89 -14.27 20.74
N THR A 114 -13.30 -13.88 19.62
CA THR A 114 -12.72 -14.82 18.68
C THR A 114 -11.31 -15.20 19.15
N SER A 115 -10.92 -16.46 18.94
CA SER A 115 -9.54 -16.92 19.15
C SER A 115 -8.57 -16.34 18.09
N VAL A 116 -9.06 -15.49 17.19
CA VAL A 116 -8.23 -14.84 16.17
C VAL A 116 -7.30 -13.84 16.85
N ASN A 117 -6.02 -14.15 16.83
CA ASN A 117 -5.00 -13.28 17.40
C ASN A 117 -4.84 -12.04 16.51
N ILE A 118 -5.39 -10.91 16.94
CA ILE A 118 -5.32 -9.63 16.22
C ILE A 118 -3.86 -9.23 15.94
N GLN A 119 -2.92 -9.59 16.83
CA GLN A 119 -1.49 -9.34 16.62
C GLN A 119 -0.96 -10.05 15.38
N THR A 120 -1.41 -11.26 15.09
CA THR A 120 -0.98 -12.00 13.90
C THR A 120 -1.46 -11.33 12.60
N ILE A 121 -2.65 -10.73 12.62
CA ILE A 121 -3.18 -9.97 11.47
C ILE A 121 -2.41 -8.67 11.26
N ILE A 122 -2.05 -7.98 12.35
CA ILE A 122 -1.32 -6.70 12.28
C ILE A 122 0.14 -6.89 11.86
N LEU A 123 0.82 -7.85 12.46
CA LEU A 123 2.24 -8.10 12.20
C LEU A 123 2.47 -8.93 10.92
N GLY A 124 1.48 -9.73 10.51
CA GLY A 124 1.62 -10.68 9.41
C GLY A 124 2.54 -11.84 9.76
N ASN A 125 2.57 -12.84 8.93
CA ASN A 125 3.52 -13.95 9.03
C ASN A 125 4.08 -14.32 7.65
N ILE A 126 4.91 -13.43 7.13
CA ILE A 126 5.46 -13.53 5.78
C ILE A 126 6.36 -14.78 5.59
N LEU A 127 6.89 -15.33 6.66
CA LEU A 127 7.77 -16.52 6.61
C LEU A 127 6.98 -17.83 6.59
N ALA A 128 5.69 -17.82 6.98
CA ALA A 128 4.83 -18.99 7.01
C ALA A 128 3.59 -18.83 6.10
N ILE A 129 3.80 -18.32 4.88
CA ILE A 129 2.72 -18.14 3.90
C ILE A 129 2.35 -19.50 3.32
N ALA A 130 1.04 -19.80 3.32
CA ALA A 130 0.54 -21.01 2.67
C ALA A 130 0.76 -20.95 1.14
N PRO A 131 1.04 -22.06 0.46
CA PRO A 131 1.23 -22.07 -1.00
C PRO A 131 0.04 -21.51 -1.78
N GLU A 132 -1.17 -21.70 -1.27
CA GLU A 132 -2.42 -21.19 -1.85
C GLU A 132 -2.45 -19.65 -1.80
N ASP A 133 -2.02 -19.05 -0.69
CA ASP A 133 -1.96 -17.60 -0.52
C ASP A 133 -0.90 -16.96 -1.43
N ILE A 134 0.23 -17.67 -1.70
CA ILE A 134 1.25 -17.22 -2.64
C ILE A 134 0.67 -17.12 -4.05
N ILE A 135 -0.06 -18.14 -4.49
CA ILE A 135 -0.68 -18.17 -5.83
C ILE A 135 -1.75 -17.06 -5.93
N GLN A 136 -2.60 -16.94 -4.93
CA GLN A 136 -3.61 -15.89 -4.87
C GLN A 136 -2.98 -14.49 -4.92
N GLN A 137 -1.95 -14.25 -4.11
CA GLN A 137 -1.22 -12.99 -4.07
C GLN A 137 -0.53 -12.68 -5.40
N ALA A 138 0.10 -13.67 -6.02
CA ALA A 138 0.73 -13.52 -7.32
C ALA A 138 -0.31 -13.18 -8.39
N ALA A 139 -1.44 -13.89 -8.42
CA ALA A 139 -2.51 -13.64 -9.40
C ALA A 139 -3.07 -12.21 -9.25
N ILE A 140 -3.44 -11.80 -8.03
CA ILE A 140 -3.96 -10.45 -7.76
C ILE A 140 -2.90 -9.41 -8.11
N GLY A 141 -1.64 -9.61 -7.70
CA GLY A 141 -0.55 -8.68 -7.95
C GLY A 141 -0.26 -8.49 -9.44
N PHE A 142 -0.14 -9.58 -10.21
CA PHE A 142 0.13 -9.49 -11.66
C PHE A 142 -1.05 -8.93 -12.44
N ILE A 143 -2.29 -9.32 -12.13
CA ILE A 143 -3.49 -8.78 -12.78
C ILE A 143 -3.60 -7.27 -12.49
N SER A 144 -3.43 -6.87 -11.25
CA SER A 144 -3.49 -5.47 -10.84
C SER A 144 -2.38 -4.65 -11.52
N MET A 145 -1.15 -5.16 -11.53
CA MET A 145 -0.03 -4.49 -12.20
C MET A 145 -0.29 -4.34 -13.71
N ALA A 146 -0.80 -5.38 -14.36
CA ALA A 146 -1.13 -5.33 -15.79
C ALA A 146 -2.20 -4.26 -16.07
N ILE A 147 -3.28 -4.22 -15.30
CA ILE A 147 -4.35 -3.22 -15.45
C ILE A 147 -3.81 -1.81 -15.22
N LEU A 148 -3.01 -1.62 -14.17
CA LEU A 148 -2.40 -0.34 -13.84
C LEU A 148 -1.45 0.14 -14.93
N LEU A 149 -0.63 -0.76 -15.50
CA LEU A 149 0.28 -0.45 -16.61
C LEU A 149 -0.49 -0.13 -17.90
N LEU A 150 -1.60 -0.77 -18.18
CA LEU A 150 -2.44 -0.47 -19.35
C LEU A 150 -3.15 0.89 -19.21
N LYS A 151 -3.59 1.22 -18.00
CA LYS A 151 -4.40 2.40 -17.71
C LYS A 151 -3.64 3.55 -17.04
N TRP A 152 -2.31 3.48 -16.95
CA TRP A 152 -1.54 4.45 -16.19
C TRP A 152 -1.70 5.90 -16.64
N LYS A 153 -1.84 6.16 -17.98
CA LYS A 153 -2.03 7.50 -18.52
C LYS A 153 -3.43 8.04 -18.18
N ASP A 154 -4.46 7.23 -18.39
CA ASP A 154 -5.86 7.60 -18.12
C ASP A 154 -6.04 7.90 -16.62
N LEU A 155 -5.45 7.07 -15.77
CA LEU A 155 -5.42 7.28 -14.31
C LEU A 155 -4.66 8.55 -13.96
N MET A 156 -3.47 8.77 -14.51
CA MET A 156 -2.66 9.95 -14.24
C MET A 156 -3.45 11.24 -14.54
N VAL A 157 -4.05 11.35 -15.70
CA VAL A 157 -4.84 12.53 -16.08
C VAL A 157 -6.05 12.70 -15.15
N THR A 158 -6.76 11.60 -14.84
CA THR A 158 -7.94 11.62 -13.95
C THR A 158 -7.59 12.06 -12.53
N PHE A 159 -6.44 11.63 -12.01
CA PHE A 159 -6.00 12.00 -10.65
C PHE A 159 -5.35 13.38 -10.60
N PHE A 160 -4.73 13.84 -11.68
CA PHE A 160 -4.13 15.17 -11.75
C PHE A 160 -5.19 16.26 -11.92
N ASP A 161 -6.04 16.15 -12.96
CA ASP A 161 -7.12 17.09 -13.26
C ASP A 161 -8.37 16.36 -13.79
N GLU A 162 -9.34 16.21 -12.91
CA GLU A 162 -10.59 15.52 -13.22
C GLU A 162 -11.45 16.28 -14.26
N HIS A 163 -11.42 17.62 -14.25
CA HIS A 163 -12.17 18.43 -15.19
C HIS A 163 -11.61 18.27 -16.60
N HIS A 164 -10.29 18.33 -16.72
CA HIS A 164 -9.60 18.07 -18.00
C HIS A 164 -9.86 16.64 -18.48
N ALA A 165 -9.78 15.63 -17.61
CA ALA A 165 -10.06 14.24 -17.96
C ALA A 165 -11.48 14.06 -18.54
N ARG A 166 -12.48 14.73 -17.96
CA ARG A 166 -13.86 14.72 -18.47
C ARG A 166 -13.98 15.43 -19.82
N SER A 167 -13.29 16.54 -20.02
CA SER A 167 -13.36 17.30 -21.27
C SER A 167 -12.81 16.53 -22.47
N ILE A 168 -11.85 15.64 -22.25
CA ILE A 168 -11.31 14.73 -23.29
C ILE A 168 -12.05 13.40 -23.40
N GLY A 169 -13.21 13.27 -22.70
CA GLY A 169 -14.11 12.11 -22.83
C GLY A 169 -13.75 10.90 -21.97
N LEU A 170 -12.86 11.02 -20.99
CA LEU A 170 -12.53 9.91 -20.07
C LEU A 170 -13.66 9.69 -19.06
N ASN A 171 -13.99 8.43 -18.81
CA ASN A 171 -14.91 8.06 -17.74
C ASN A 171 -14.20 8.11 -16.35
N THR A 172 -14.12 9.31 -15.77
CA THR A 172 -13.41 9.53 -14.51
C THR A 172 -14.00 8.74 -13.33
N ARG A 173 -15.33 8.52 -13.32
CA ARG A 173 -15.98 7.70 -12.28
C ARG A 173 -15.57 6.24 -12.38
N GLY A 174 -15.57 5.68 -13.57
CA GLY A 174 -15.14 4.30 -13.81
C GLY A 174 -13.66 4.09 -13.49
N LEU A 175 -12.79 5.03 -13.86
CA LEU A 175 -11.35 4.98 -13.55
C LEU A 175 -11.06 5.09 -12.05
N LYS A 176 -11.76 5.96 -11.33
CA LYS A 176 -11.67 6.03 -9.86
C LYS A 176 -12.15 4.74 -9.22
N LEU A 177 -13.30 4.21 -9.61
CA LEU A 177 -13.81 2.95 -9.10
C LEU A 177 -12.83 1.80 -9.35
N LEU A 178 -12.29 1.70 -10.56
CA LEU A 178 -11.26 0.71 -10.92
C LEU A 178 -10.06 0.83 -10.00
N PHE A 179 -9.52 2.04 -9.82
CA PHE A 179 -8.36 2.27 -8.96
C PHE A 179 -8.63 1.86 -7.51
N PHE A 180 -9.76 2.26 -6.92
CA PHE A 180 -10.10 1.89 -5.54
C PHE A 180 -10.37 0.40 -5.37
N THR A 181 -10.96 -0.26 -6.39
CA THR A 181 -11.13 -1.71 -6.37
C THR A 181 -9.78 -2.43 -6.39
N LEU A 182 -8.84 -1.99 -7.24
CA LEU A 182 -7.49 -2.53 -7.28
C LEU A 182 -6.74 -2.25 -5.99
N LEU A 183 -6.85 -1.04 -5.44
CA LEU A 183 -6.24 -0.67 -4.17
C LEU A 183 -6.76 -1.56 -3.04
N ALA A 184 -8.08 -1.73 -2.93
CA ALA A 184 -8.68 -2.60 -1.92
C ALA A 184 -8.25 -4.06 -2.11
N ALA A 185 -8.28 -4.59 -3.34
CA ALA A 185 -7.87 -5.96 -3.61
C ALA A 185 -6.39 -6.20 -3.25
N CYS A 186 -5.50 -5.31 -3.68
CA CYS A 186 -4.07 -5.42 -3.38
C CYS A 186 -3.78 -5.26 -1.88
N THR A 187 -4.45 -4.30 -1.22
CA THR A 187 -4.29 -4.09 0.22
C THR A 187 -4.76 -5.30 1.02
N VAL A 188 -5.93 -5.87 0.69
CA VAL A 188 -6.47 -7.07 1.36
C VAL A 188 -5.55 -8.27 1.17
N ALA A 189 -5.15 -8.54 -0.07
CA ALA A 189 -4.26 -9.66 -0.38
C ALA A 189 -2.89 -9.49 0.31
N ALA A 190 -2.31 -8.29 0.27
CA ALA A 190 -1.06 -7.98 0.93
C ALA A 190 -1.16 -8.09 2.46
N LEU A 191 -2.27 -7.67 3.05
CA LEU A 191 -2.49 -7.73 4.50
C LEU A 191 -2.47 -9.16 5.03
N GLN A 192 -3.01 -10.11 4.28
CA GLN A 192 -3.01 -11.52 4.65
C GLN A 192 -1.61 -12.13 4.65
N THR A 193 -0.73 -11.67 3.77
CA THR A 193 0.62 -12.22 3.60
C THR A 193 1.67 -11.47 4.41
N VAL A 194 1.69 -10.15 4.34
CA VAL A 194 2.75 -9.31 4.92
C VAL A 194 2.34 -8.52 6.16
N GLY A 195 1.04 -8.49 6.47
CA GLY A 195 0.48 -7.77 7.61
C GLY A 195 0.18 -6.29 7.35
N ALA A 196 -0.70 -5.72 8.18
CA ALA A 196 -1.20 -4.35 8.01
C ALA A 196 -0.10 -3.30 8.09
N PHE A 197 0.79 -3.43 9.06
CA PHE A 197 1.85 -2.47 9.33
C PHE A 197 2.77 -2.24 8.12
N LEU A 198 3.18 -3.35 7.48
CA LEU A 198 4.03 -3.27 6.29
C LEU A 198 3.27 -2.70 5.09
N VAL A 199 2.00 -3.10 4.88
CA VAL A 199 1.19 -2.61 3.77
C VAL A 199 1.01 -1.09 3.81
N ILE A 200 0.71 -0.53 5.00
CA ILE A 200 0.57 0.92 5.18
C ILE A 200 1.85 1.64 4.73
N CYS A 201 3.01 1.15 5.16
CA CYS A 201 4.29 1.72 4.76
C CYS A 201 4.54 1.62 3.25
N LEU A 202 4.27 0.45 2.65
CA LEU A 202 4.47 0.20 1.21
C LEU A 202 3.56 1.05 0.32
N VAL A 203 2.37 1.40 0.79
CA VAL A 203 1.41 2.23 0.05
C VAL A 203 1.75 3.72 0.14
N VAL A 204 2.59 4.15 1.07
CA VAL A 204 2.92 5.58 1.28
C VAL A 204 4.37 5.89 0.93
N THR A 205 5.32 5.19 1.57
CA THR A 205 6.73 5.59 1.58
C THR A 205 7.43 5.55 0.24
N PRO A 206 7.27 4.54 -0.63
CA PRO A 206 7.95 4.50 -1.92
C PRO A 206 7.53 5.64 -2.85
N GLY A 207 6.23 5.96 -2.89
CA GLY A 207 5.70 7.08 -3.67
C GLY A 207 6.21 8.42 -3.16
N ALA A 208 6.21 8.64 -1.84
CA ALA A 208 6.74 9.85 -1.22
C ALA A 208 8.24 10.03 -1.49
N THR A 209 9.02 8.95 -1.41
CA THR A 209 10.45 8.97 -1.71
C THR A 209 10.72 9.31 -3.18
N ALA A 210 9.98 8.67 -4.10
CA ALA A 210 10.11 8.94 -5.52
C ALA A 210 9.70 10.38 -5.90
N TRP A 211 8.69 10.93 -5.21
CA TRP A 211 8.25 12.31 -5.40
C TRP A 211 9.35 13.34 -5.08
N LEU A 212 10.18 13.07 -4.08
CA LEU A 212 11.31 13.93 -3.76
C LEU A 212 12.42 13.90 -4.83
N LEU A 213 12.51 12.83 -5.61
CA LEU A 213 13.58 12.62 -6.59
C LEU A 213 13.24 13.17 -7.98
N THR A 214 11.95 13.18 -8.39
CA THR A 214 11.57 13.54 -9.75
C THR A 214 10.19 14.14 -9.89
N ASP A 215 10.03 15.11 -10.81
CA ASP A 215 8.73 15.71 -11.17
C ASP A 215 8.08 15.01 -12.38
N ARG A 216 8.78 14.08 -13.03
CA ARG A 216 8.25 13.37 -14.20
C ARG A 216 7.52 12.12 -13.76
N PHE A 217 6.20 12.07 -13.88
CA PHE A 217 5.36 10.98 -13.41
C PHE A 217 5.79 9.58 -13.89
N PRO A 218 6.17 9.34 -15.17
CA PRO A 218 6.64 8.02 -15.58
C PRO A 218 7.93 7.57 -14.88
N ARG A 219 8.85 8.51 -14.63
CA ARG A 219 10.07 8.22 -13.86
C ARG A 219 9.76 7.99 -12.38
N LEU A 220 8.79 8.74 -11.83
CA LEU A 220 8.32 8.59 -10.47
C LEU A 220 7.76 7.17 -10.26
N LEU A 221 6.92 6.67 -11.19
CA LEU A 221 6.41 5.30 -11.17
C LEU A 221 7.55 4.26 -11.15
N ALA A 222 8.50 4.39 -12.08
CA ALA A 222 9.60 3.44 -12.17
C ALA A 222 10.48 3.44 -10.91
N ILE A 223 10.80 4.62 -10.37
CA ILE A 223 11.61 4.77 -9.15
C ILE A 223 10.86 4.21 -7.94
N ALA A 224 9.57 4.52 -7.79
CA ALA A 224 8.76 4.03 -6.67
C ALA A 224 8.66 2.51 -6.68
N VAL A 225 8.36 1.90 -7.84
CA VAL A 225 8.28 0.45 -7.99
C VAL A 225 9.64 -0.19 -7.69
N ALA A 226 10.74 0.37 -8.19
CA ALA A 226 12.07 -0.12 -7.88
C ALA A 226 12.38 -0.04 -6.38
N ILE A 227 12.08 1.09 -5.73
CA ILE A 227 12.27 1.25 -4.28
C ILE A 227 11.42 0.22 -3.52
N GLY A 228 10.11 0.15 -3.80
CA GLY A 228 9.19 -0.76 -3.11
C GLY A 228 9.60 -2.23 -3.26
N SER A 229 9.92 -2.67 -4.49
CA SER A 229 10.33 -4.06 -4.74
C SER A 229 11.69 -4.39 -4.13
N LEU A 230 12.70 -3.54 -4.33
CA LEU A 230 14.06 -3.81 -3.84
C LEU A 230 14.14 -3.75 -2.31
N THR A 231 13.53 -2.76 -1.68
CA THR A 231 13.55 -2.66 -0.21
C THR A 231 12.81 -3.82 0.44
N SER A 232 11.70 -4.28 -0.16
CA SER A 232 10.96 -5.43 0.33
C SER A 232 11.75 -6.73 0.14
N PHE A 233 12.39 -6.92 -1.00
CA PHE A 233 13.23 -8.09 -1.28
C PHE A 233 14.43 -8.16 -0.33
N PHE A 234 15.21 -7.08 -0.27
CA PHE A 234 16.41 -7.05 0.58
C PHE A 234 16.07 -6.98 2.08
N GLY A 235 14.95 -6.37 2.46
CA GLY A 235 14.48 -6.37 3.82
C GLY A 235 14.07 -7.76 4.30
N ALA A 236 13.40 -8.55 3.44
CA ALA A 236 13.11 -9.94 3.73
C ALA A 236 14.39 -10.79 3.82
N TRP A 237 15.36 -10.57 2.93
CA TRP A 237 16.68 -11.19 3.00
C TRP A 237 17.42 -10.84 4.29
N LEU A 238 17.41 -9.57 4.70
CA LEU A 238 18.09 -9.09 5.90
C LEU A 238 17.44 -9.64 7.18
N SER A 239 16.12 -9.90 7.16
CA SER A 239 15.41 -10.43 8.32
C SER A 239 15.90 -11.81 8.74
N TYR A 240 16.45 -12.59 7.83
CA TYR A 240 17.08 -13.88 8.11
C TYR A 240 18.29 -13.74 9.06
N TYR A 241 19.10 -12.70 8.83
CA TYR A 241 20.33 -12.49 9.64
C TYR A 241 20.07 -11.77 10.97
N LEU A 242 19.06 -10.89 11.00
CA LEU A 242 18.72 -10.13 12.19
C LEU A 242 17.75 -10.88 13.12
N ASP A 243 17.24 -12.04 12.69
CA ASP A 243 16.25 -12.83 13.43
C ASP A 243 15.07 -11.96 13.92
N GLY A 244 14.65 -11.01 13.08
CA GLY A 244 13.67 -9.99 13.42
C GLY A 244 12.42 -10.06 12.57
N ALA A 245 11.36 -9.36 12.99
CA ALA A 245 10.12 -9.25 12.24
C ALA A 245 10.38 -8.63 10.86
N THR A 246 10.19 -9.40 9.79
CA THR A 246 10.47 -9.02 8.40
C THR A 246 9.78 -7.70 8.01
N GLY A 247 8.50 -7.53 8.38
CA GLY A 247 7.76 -6.30 8.13
C GLY A 247 8.41 -5.07 8.77
N GLY A 248 8.84 -5.20 10.02
CA GLY A 248 9.51 -4.11 10.76
C GLY A 248 10.83 -3.70 10.10
N ILE A 249 11.64 -4.66 9.65
CA ILE A 249 12.93 -4.41 8.99
C ILE A 249 12.72 -3.68 7.66
N ILE A 250 11.73 -4.10 6.85
CA ILE A 250 11.40 -3.44 5.58
C ILE A 250 10.95 -1.99 5.85
N VAL A 251 10.09 -1.76 6.84
CA VAL A 251 9.61 -0.41 7.19
C VAL A 251 10.76 0.49 7.63
N VAL A 252 11.66 -0.01 8.47
CA VAL A 252 12.85 0.75 8.90
C VAL A 252 13.75 1.07 7.71
N ALA A 253 14.02 0.09 6.83
CA ALA A 253 14.83 0.30 5.64
C ALA A 253 14.22 1.37 4.70
N GLN A 254 12.91 1.33 4.47
CA GLN A 254 12.21 2.34 3.66
C GLN A 254 12.22 3.72 4.31
N THR A 255 12.03 3.79 5.64
CA THR A 255 12.07 5.04 6.39
C THR A 255 13.47 5.67 6.31
N LEU A 256 14.51 4.88 6.50
CA LEU A 256 15.89 5.35 6.37
C LEU A 256 16.18 5.86 4.93
N LEU A 257 15.73 5.13 3.92
CA LEU A 257 15.87 5.54 2.53
C LEU A 257 15.14 6.86 2.26
N PHE A 258 13.93 7.02 2.80
CA PHE A 258 13.16 8.26 2.71
C PHE A 258 13.91 9.42 3.38
N LEU A 259 14.42 9.24 4.59
CA LEU A 259 15.16 10.28 5.32
C LEU A 259 16.43 10.69 4.58
N ILE A 260 17.21 9.73 4.06
CA ILE A 260 18.38 10.00 3.24
C ILE A 260 17.98 10.80 2.00
N THR A 261 16.94 10.36 1.29
CA THR A 261 16.43 11.08 0.13
C THR A 261 15.94 12.48 0.48
N PHE A 262 15.23 12.65 1.59
CA PHE A 262 14.74 13.94 2.06
C PHE A 262 15.86 14.94 2.35
N ILE A 263 17.01 14.47 2.84
CA ILE A 263 18.19 15.32 3.10
C ILE A 263 18.90 15.66 1.79
N PHE A 264 19.16 14.66 0.95
CA PHE A 264 20.08 14.76 -0.20
C PHE A 264 19.39 14.96 -1.56
N ALA A 265 18.07 14.89 -1.66
CA ALA A 265 17.38 15.01 -2.94
C ALA A 265 17.75 16.33 -3.67
N PRO A 266 18.12 16.25 -4.97
CA PRO A 266 18.64 17.41 -5.69
C PRO A 266 17.59 18.49 -5.94
N LYS A 267 16.31 18.15 -5.90
CA LYS A 267 15.20 19.08 -6.21
C LYS A 267 14.43 19.55 -4.99
N HIS A 268 14.00 18.62 -4.17
CA HIS A 268 13.11 18.88 -3.03
C HIS A 268 13.73 18.53 -1.67
N GLY A 269 15.04 18.23 -1.65
CA GLY A 269 15.77 17.94 -0.44
C GLY A 269 16.10 19.18 0.38
N LEU A 270 16.34 18.99 1.68
CA LEU A 270 16.68 20.07 2.62
C LEU A 270 17.93 20.84 2.20
N LEU A 271 18.96 20.16 1.69
CA LEU A 271 20.20 20.81 1.26
C LEU A 271 19.98 21.65 0.00
N ALA A 272 19.15 21.18 -0.93
CA ALA A 272 18.82 21.92 -2.15
C ALA A 272 17.98 23.16 -1.85
N SER A 273 17.04 23.08 -0.93
CA SER A 273 16.20 24.21 -0.52
C SER A 273 17.04 25.30 0.18
N ARG A 274 18.00 24.91 1.04
CA ARG A 274 18.90 25.86 1.70
C ARG A 274 19.83 26.59 0.72
N ARG A 275 20.34 25.90 -0.31
CA ARG A 275 21.15 26.52 -1.35
C ARG A 275 20.37 27.58 -2.13
N ARG A 276 19.14 27.26 -2.56
CA ARG A 276 18.26 28.21 -3.26
C ARG A 276 17.87 29.43 -2.41
N ALA A 277 17.63 29.23 -1.11
CA ALA A 277 17.35 30.33 -0.18
C ALA A 277 18.57 31.25 0.01
N GLY A 278 19.78 30.69 0.03
CA GLY A 278 21.02 31.46 0.07
C GLY A 278 21.29 32.26 -1.22
N GLU A 279 21.03 31.67 -2.39
CA GLU A 279 21.15 32.34 -3.69
C GLU A 279 20.09 33.44 -3.91
N ALA A 280 18.91 33.33 -3.29
CA ALA A 280 17.87 34.37 -3.36
C ALA A 280 18.07 35.54 -2.36
N ALA A 281 18.95 35.38 -1.39
CA ALA A 281 19.29 36.40 -0.37
C ALA A 281 20.55 37.22 -0.72
N CYS A 282 21.29 36.86 -1.76
CA CYS A 282 22.37 37.63 -2.37
C CYS A 282 21.90 38.35 -3.63
#